data_db574c0082f4a80c38a524ce020d8f89
#
_entry.id   db574c0082f4a80c38a524ce020d8f89
#
_cell.length_a   1.000
_cell.length_b   1.000
_cell.length_c   1.000
_cell.angle_alpha   90.00
_cell.angle_beta   90.00
_cell.angle_gamma   90.00
#
_symmetry.space_group_name_H-M   'P 1'
#
loop_
_entity.id
_entity.type
_entity.pdbx_description
1 polymer ?
#
loop_
_entity_poly.entity_id
_entity_poly.type
_entity_poly.pdbx_seq_one_letter_code
_entity_poly.pdbx_strand_id
1 'polypeptide(L)'
;MLAVLLACGALQADWDFNLISKRAEQLYGPLGQGRGRIDDWQRLLQEQAGVSEMEQLQAVNRFFNLRLRFRDDIQVWKVNDYWATPVEALFQGAGDCEDYAIAKYFSLRQLGVPSEKLRITYVKAVRLNQAHMVLTYYQHPQAMPLVLDNLIDAIEPASQRTDLVPVYAFNAEGLWLPGAGGGKQVGDSKRLSRWQDLLRKMRAEGFP
;
A
#
# COMPACT_ATOMS: atom_id res chain seq x y z
N MET A 1 -21.46 -21.67 32.81
CA MET A 1 -21.63 -21.62 31.34
C MET A 1 -20.52 -20.74 30.77
N LEU A 2 -19.53 -21.36 30.12
CA LEU A 2 -18.40 -20.66 29.51
C LEU A 2 -18.84 -20.29 28.10
N ALA A 3 -19.00 -19.00 27.81
CA ALA A 3 -19.27 -18.51 26.45
C ALA A 3 -17.92 -18.50 25.65
N VAL A 4 -17.78 -19.45 24.74
CA VAL A 4 -16.70 -19.46 23.77
C VAL A 4 -17.04 -18.40 22.72
N LEU A 5 -16.39 -17.24 22.78
CA LEU A 5 -16.39 -16.25 21.70
C LEU A 5 -15.58 -16.83 20.53
N LEU A 6 -16.27 -17.40 19.57
CA LEU A 6 -15.72 -17.69 18.25
C LEU A 6 -15.43 -16.35 17.58
N ALA A 7 -14.14 -15.94 17.58
CA ALA A 7 -13.66 -14.88 16.72
C ALA A 7 -13.78 -15.38 15.27
N CYS A 8 -14.82 -14.95 14.56
CA CYS A 8 -14.93 -15.10 13.12
C CYS A 8 -13.89 -14.18 12.47
N GLY A 9 -12.64 -14.64 12.40
CA GLY A 9 -11.67 -14.05 11.49
C GLY A 9 -12.16 -14.31 10.07
N ALA A 10 -12.53 -13.26 9.33
CA ALA A 10 -12.75 -13.39 7.91
C ALA A 10 -11.47 -13.99 7.31
N LEU A 11 -11.56 -15.22 6.79
CA LEU A 11 -10.49 -15.84 6.01
C LEU A 11 -10.26 -14.92 4.80
N GLN A 12 -9.21 -14.11 4.88
CA GLN A 12 -8.74 -13.38 3.71
C GLN A 12 -8.21 -14.43 2.75
N ALA A 13 -8.71 -14.45 1.50
CA ALA A 13 -8.25 -15.41 0.51
C ALA A 13 -6.75 -15.25 0.32
N ASP A 14 -5.99 -16.34 0.48
CA ASP A 14 -4.56 -16.33 0.22
C ASP A 14 -4.29 -16.03 -1.25
N TRP A 15 -3.32 -15.16 -1.52
CA TRP A 15 -2.90 -14.87 -2.87
C TRP A 15 -2.16 -16.05 -3.49
N ASP A 16 -2.63 -16.53 -4.63
CA ASP A 16 -1.93 -17.55 -5.41
C ASP A 16 -0.81 -16.91 -6.23
N PHE A 17 0.40 -16.86 -5.68
CA PHE A 17 1.57 -16.28 -6.34
C PHE A 17 2.00 -17.03 -7.60
N ASN A 18 1.65 -18.31 -7.75
CA ASN A 18 1.89 -19.03 -9.00
C ASN A 18 0.96 -18.52 -10.10
N LEU A 19 -0.32 -18.32 -9.78
CA LEU A 19 -1.29 -17.73 -10.71
C LEU A 19 -0.90 -16.29 -11.04
N ILE A 20 -0.57 -15.47 -10.03
CA ILE A 20 -0.17 -14.06 -10.18
C ILE A 20 1.05 -13.97 -11.11
N SER A 21 2.12 -14.73 -10.85
CA SER A 21 3.32 -14.71 -11.69
C SER A 21 3.03 -15.17 -13.13
N LYS A 22 2.21 -16.21 -13.30
CA LYS A 22 1.80 -16.68 -14.63
C LYS A 22 1.03 -15.62 -15.40
N ARG A 23 0.09 -14.95 -14.75
CA ARG A 23 -0.69 -13.88 -15.38
C ARG A 23 0.16 -12.64 -15.66
N ALA A 24 1.07 -12.28 -14.75
CA ALA A 24 2.01 -11.19 -14.97
C ALA A 24 2.89 -11.47 -16.23
N GLU A 25 3.37 -12.69 -16.41
CA GLU A 25 4.11 -13.07 -17.64
C GLU A 25 3.26 -12.97 -18.90
N GLN A 26 1.98 -13.30 -18.82
CA GLN A 26 1.04 -13.16 -19.96
C GLN A 26 0.77 -11.70 -20.31
N LEU A 27 0.69 -10.81 -19.30
CA LEU A 27 0.35 -9.40 -19.48
C LEU A 27 1.57 -8.56 -19.86
N TYR A 28 2.73 -8.82 -19.25
CA TYR A 28 3.91 -7.95 -19.31
C TYR A 28 5.10 -8.58 -20.05
N GLY A 29 4.99 -9.84 -20.43
CA GLY A 29 6.10 -10.62 -21.00
C GLY A 29 7.00 -11.24 -19.94
N PRO A 30 8.16 -11.78 -20.33
CA PRO A 30 9.08 -12.48 -19.41
C PRO A 30 9.48 -11.60 -18.23
N LEU A 31 9.26 -12.09 -17.00
CA LEU A 31 9.44 -11.29 -15.77
C LEU A 31 10.92 -10.95 -15.49
N GLY A 32 11.86 -11.73 -15.99
CA GLY A 32 13.29 -11.47 -15.81
C GLY A 32 13.66 -11.26 -14.33
N GLN A 33 14.32 -10.14 -14.01
CA GLN A 33 14.65 -9.76 -12.63
C GLN A 33 13.40 -9.46 -11.76
N GLY A 34 12.27 -9.12 -12.37
CA GLY A 34 11.00 -8.91 -11.67
C GLY A 34 10.52 -10.15 -10.95
N ARG A 35 10.78 -11.35 -11.51
CA ARG A 35 10.42 -12.62 -10.87
C ARG A 35 11.02 -12.74 -9.47
N GLY A 36 12.31 -12.50 -9.32
CA GLY A 36 12.98 -12.59 -8.01
C GLY A 36 12.41 -11.58 -7.00
N ARG A 37 12.01 -10.37 -7.44
CA ARG A 37 11.39 -9.39 -6.56
C ARG A 37 9.98 -9.81 -6.12
N ILE A 38 9.20 -10.44 -7.00
CA ILE A 38 7.87 -10.99 -6.67
C ILE A 38 8.01 -12.19 -5.72
N ASP A 39 8.98 -13.09 -5.95
CA ASP A 39 9.25 -14.22 -5.08
C ASP A 39 9.74 -13.76 -3.67
N ASP A 40 10.55 -12.69 -3.59
CA ASP A 40 10.97 -12.07 -2.34
C ASP A 40 9.76 -11.44 -1.59
N TRP A 41 8.82 -10.84 -2.33
CA TRP A 41 7.58 -10.31 -1.76
C TRP A 41 6.68 -11.41 -1.19
N GLN A 42 6.52 -12.52 -1.92
CA GLN A 42 5.81 -13.70 -1.41
C GLN A 42 6.44 -14.19 -0.11
N ARG A 43 7.76 -14.31 -0.07
CA ARG A 43 8.50 -14.75 1.11
C ARG A 43 8.28 -13.79 2.29
N LEU A 44 8.36 -12.48 2.05
CA LEU A 44 8.05 -11.48 3.06
C LEU A 44 6.66 -11.72 3.69
N LEU A 45 5.63 -11.90 2.86
CA LEU A 45 4.28 -12.13 3.37
C LEU A 45 4.17 -13.41 4.19
N GLN A 46 4.86 -14.47 3.78
CA GLN A 46 4.91 -15.73 4.54
C GLN A 46 5.64 -15.57 5.88
N GLU A 47 6.79 -14.89 5.89
CA GLU A 47 7.59 -14.66 7.10
C GLU A 47 6.90 -13.71 8.09
N GLN A 48 6.09 -12.78 7.60
CA GLN A 48 5.37 -11.80 8.43
C GLN A 48 3.95 -12.24 8.81
N ALA A 49 3.52 -13.42 8.41
CA ALA A 49 2.23 -13.96 8.82
C ALA A 49 2.22 -14.25 10.33
N GLY A 50 1.27 -13.66 11.05
CA GLY A 50 1.05 -13.90 12.47
C GLY A 50 1.99 -13.15 13.43
N VAL A 51 2.95 -12.31 12.93
CA VAL A 51 3.71 -11.42 13.81
C VAL A 51 2.89 -10.16 14.16
N SER A 52 3.38 -9.33 15.08
CA SER A 52 2.67 -8.12 15.50
C SER A 52 2.50 -7.11 14.35
N GLU A 53 1.41 -6.33 14.36
CA GLU A 53 1.17 -5.29 13.34
C GLU A 53 2.37 -4.35 13.19
N MET A 54 3.04 -3.99 14.29
CA MET A 54 4.20 -3.08 14.23
C MET A 54 5.39 -3.72 13.48
N GLU A 55 5.67 -4.99 13.71
CA GLU A 55 6.71 -5.71 12.97
C GLU A 55 6.33 -5.84 11.48
N GLN A 56 5.06 -6.10 11.17
CA GLN A 56 4.55 -6.10 9.79
C GLN A 56 4.75 -4.74 9.10
N LEU A 57 4.40 -3.64 9.78
CA LEU A 57 4.60 -2.28 9.26
C LEU A 57 6.07 -2.02 8.92
N GLN A 58 6.98 -2.36 9.85
CA GLN A 58 8.42 -2.16 9.67
C GLN A 58 8.98 -3.00 8.52
N ALA A 59 8.62 -4.28 8.47
CA ALA A 59 9.10 -5.20 7.44
C ALA A 59 8.62 -4.80 6.05
N VAL A 60 7.31 -4.48 5.90
CA VAL A 60 6.72 -4.06 4.63
C VAL A 60 7.27 -2.71 4.17
N ASN A 61 7.39 -1.72 5.07
CA ASN A 61 7.96 -0.42 4.74
C ASN A 61 9.37 -0.56 4.21
N ARG A 62 10.23 -1.26 4.95
CA ARG A 62 11.63 -1.51 4.57
C ARG A 62 11.75 -2.28 3.26
N PHE A 63 10.90 -3.30 3.05
CA PHE A 63 10.95 -4.12 1.84
C PHE A 63 10.77 -3.26 0.59
N PHE A 64 9.70 -2.50 0.49
CA PHE A 64 9.45 -1.70 -0.70
C PHE A 64 10.46 -0.56 -0.85
N ASN A 65 10.87 0.09 0.24
CA ASN A 65 11.89 1.14 0.17
C ASN A 65 13.25 0.61 -0.36
N LEU A 66 13.57 -0.65 -0.13
CA LEU A 66 14.80 -1.28 -0.63
C LEU A 66 14.65 -1.93 -2.02
N ARG A 67 13.46 -2.44 -2.36
CA ARG A 67 13.24 -3.20 -3.61
C ARG A 67 12.85 -2.34 -4.79
N LEU A 68 12.29 -1.17 -4.56
CA LEU A 68 11.93 -0.23 -5.61
C LEU A 68 12.93 0.93 -5.65
N ARG A 69 13.23 1.39 -6.85
CA ARG A 69 13.94 2.65 -7.09
C ARG A 69 12.92 3.74 -7.38
N PHE A 70 13.04 4.89 -6.72
CA PHE A 70 12.18 6.01 -7.05
C PHE A 70 12.42 6.46 -8.49
N ARG A 71 11.36 6.52 -9.26
CA ARG A 71 11.33 6.99 -10.66
C ARG A 71 9.96 7.58 -10.94
N ASP A 72 9.95 8.76 -11.54
CA ASP A 72 8.70 9.37 -11.99
C ASP A 72 8.02 8.51 -13.07
N ASP A 73 6.71 8.52 -13.10
CA ASP A 73 5.86 7.78 -14.03
C ASP A 73 6.24 8.00 -15.50
N ILE A 74 6.55 9.24 -15.87
CA ILE A 74 6.98 9.55 -17.23
C ILE A 74 8.24 8.79 -17.66
N GLN A 75 9.10 8.44 -16.71
CA GLN A 75 10.33 7.67 -16.96
C GLN A 75 10.04 6.18 -17.12
N VAL A 76 9.09 5.65 -16.30
CA VAL A 76 8.74 4.22 -16.26
C VAL A 76 7.67 3.89 -17.28
N TRP A 77 6.54 4.62 -17.26
CA TRP A 77 5.31 4.29 -17.98
C TRP A 77 5.05 5.14 -19.22
N LYS A 78 5.84 6.21 -19.44
CA LYS A 78 5.69 7.19 -20.53
C LYS A 78 4.38 7.97 -20.48
N VAL A 79 3.75 8.05 -19.31
CA VAL A 79 2.60 8.88 -18.98
C VAL A 79 2.88 9.68 -17.72
N ASN A 80 2.12 10.74 -17.44
CA ASN A 80 2.44 11.66 -16.34
C ASN A 80 1.95 11.19 -14.97
N ASP A 81 1.04 10.23 -14.91
CA ASP A 81 0.42 9.78 -13.67
C ASP A 81 -0.18 8.39 -13.89
N TYR A 82 0.46 7.37 -13.33
CA TYR A 82 0.13 5.96 -13.49
C TYR A 82 0.24 5.22 -12.16
N TRP A 83 -0.85 4.75 -11.65
CA TRP A 83 -0.85 3.98 -10.41
C TRP A 83 -0.54 2.50 -10.70
N ALA A 84 0.71 2.11 -10.49
CA ALA A 84 1.13 0.74 -10.71
C ALA A 84 0.55 -0.21 -9.65
N THR A 85 0.26 -1.45 -10.09
CA THR A 85 -0.01 -2.53 -9.14
C THR A 85 1.28 -2.91 -8.41
N PRO A 86 1.20 -3.60 -7.25
CA PRO A 86 2.41 -4.13 -6.60
C PRO A 86 3.24 -5.02 -7.53
N VAL A 87 2.58 -5.78 -8.42
CA VAL A 87 3.26 -6.64 -9.40
C VAL A 87 3.95 -5.81 -10.48
N GLU A 88 3.28 -4.80 -11.04
CA GLU A 88 3.87 -3.89 -12.02
C GLU A 88 5.10 -3.17 -11.45
N ALA A 89 4.99 -2.62 -10.23
CA ALA A 89 6.10 -1.94 -9.56
C ALA A 89 7.29 -2.89 -9.32
N LEU A 90 7.04 -4.11 -8.84
CA LEU A 90 8.08 -5.12 -8.62
C LEU A 90 8.63 -5.66 -9.95
N PHE A 91 7.84 -5.79 -11.00
CA PHE A 91 8.29 -6.14 -12.34
C PHE A 91 9.29 -5.12 -12.86
N GLN A 92 8.96 -3.83 -12.80
CA GLN A 92 9.85 -2.74 -13.20
C GLN A 92 11.03 -2.54 -12.22
N GLY A 93 10.83 -2.85 -10.93
CA GLY A 93 11.77 -2.55 -9.85
C GLY A 93 11.91 -1.04 -9.63
N ALA A 94 10.87 -0.29 -9.97
CA ALA A 94 10.79 1.15 -9.87
C ALA A 94 9.32 1.60 -9.75
N GLY A 95 9.12 2.78 -9.19
CA GLY A 95 7.83 3.45 -9.08
C GLY A 95 7.99 4.79 -8.38
N ASP A 96 6.93 5.58 -8.35
CA ASP A 96 6.90 6.83 -7.60
C ASP A 96 6.12 6.72 -6.29
N CYS A 97 5.78 7.83 -5.65
CA CYS A 97 5.30 7.81 -4.26
C CYS A 97 4.00 7.02 -4.07
N GLU A 98 3.07 7.08 -5.02
CA GLU A 98 1.82 6.32 -4.95
C GLU A 98 2.03 4.83 -5.07
N ASP A 99 2.97 4.38 -5.91
CA ASP A 99 3.27 2.96 -6.10
C ASP A 99 3.81 2.32 -4.81
N TYR A 100 4.69 3.05 -4.09
CA TYR A 100 5.15 2.62 -2.77
C TYR A 100 3.98 2.53 -1.78
N ALA A 101 3.13 3.55 -1.71
CA ALA A 101 2.00 3.59 -0.77
C ALA A 101 0.99 2.48 -1.07
N ILE A 102 0.67 2.25 -2.34
CA ILE A 102 -0.24 1.20 -2.83
C ILE A 102 0.33 -0.19 -2.49
N ALA A 103 1.59 -0.44 -2.82
CA ALA A 103 2.22 -1.74 -2.58
C ALA A 103 2.29 -2.08 -1.09
N LYS A 104 2.62 -1.10 -0.24
CA LYS A 104 2.59 -1.24 1.22
C LYS A 104 1.16 -1.50 1.73
N TYR A 105 0.17 -0.76 1.24
CA TYR A 105 -1.23 -0.94 1.60
C TYR A 105 -1.71 -2.37 1.36
N PHE A 106 -1.58 -2.87 0.14
CA PHE A 106 -2.06 -4.21 -0.21
C PHE A 106 -1.30 -5.32 0.52
N SER A 107 0.01 -5.15 0.72
CA SER A 107 0.81 -6.11 1.49
C SER A 107 0.35 -6.22 2.96
N LEU A 108 0.10 -5.08 3.61
CA LEU A 108 -0.40 -5.06 4.99
C LEU A 108 -1.83 -5.60 5.07
N ARG A 109 -2.67 -5.32 4.07
CA ARG A 109 -4.00 -5.92 3.97
C ARG A 109 -3.91 -7.44 3.89
N GLN A 110 -3.01 -7.98 3.06
CA GLN A 110 -2.78 -9.43 2.93
C GLN A 110 -2.27 -10.06 4.24
N LEU A 111 -1.48 -9.32 5.01
CA LEU A 111 -1.02 -9.75 6.34
C LEU A 111 -2.09 -9.67 7.43
N GLY A 112 -3.31 -9.24 7.10
CA GLY A 112 -4.45 -9.20 8.02
C GLY A 112 -4.64 -7.86 8.74
N VAL A 113 -3.83 -6.83 8.46
CA VAL A 113 -4.07 -5.48 9.02
C VAL A 113 -5.42 -4.96 8.54
N PRO A 114 -6.36 -4.61 9.42
CA PRO A 114 -7.68 -4.14 9.04
C PRO A 114 -7.65 -2.89 8.16
N SER A 115 -8.56 -2.81 7.17
CA SER A 115 -8.61 -1.69 6.22
C SER A 115 -8.86 -0.34 6.91
N GLU A 116 -9.65 -0.32 7.96
CA GLU A 116 -9.94 0.89 8.75
C GLU A 116 -8.71 1.48 9.44
N LYS A 117 -7.64 0.68 9.59
CA LYS A 117 -6.35 1.15 10.14
C LYS A 117 -5.41 1.72 9.08
N LEU A 118 -5.68 1.54 7.81
CA LEU A 118 -4.77 1.91 6.72
C LEU A 118 -5.41 2.94 5.79
N ARG A 119 -4.66 4.00 5.46
CA ARG A 119 -5.10 4.97 4.45
C ARG A 119 -3.92 5.39 3.59
N ILE A 120 -4.11 5.40 2.27
CA ILE A 120 -3.22 6.06 1.34
C ILE A 120 -3.54 7.55 1.44
N THR A 121 -2.54 8.35 1.84
CA THR A 121 -2.73 9.76 2.18
C THR A 121 -1.97 10.64 1.21
N TYR A 122 -2.72 11.47 0.48
CA TYR A 122 -2.16 12.53 -0.35
C TYR A 122 -1.75 13.70 0.54
N VAL A 123 -0.49 14.11 0.42
CA VAL A 123 0.11 15.17 1.21
C VAL A 123 0.83 16.17 0.31
N LYS A 124 1.05 17.38 0.80
CA LYS A 124 2.04 18.29 0.26
C LYS A 124 3.35 18.08 1.01
N ALA A 125 4.40 17.65 0.32
CA ALA A 125 5.77 17.61 0.83
C ALA A 125 6.35 19.05 0.79
N VAL A 126 6.34 19.73 1.94
CA VAL A 126 6.61 21.17 2.02
C VAL A 126 8.04 21.51 1.58
N ARG A 127 9.02 20.71 2.03
CA ARG A 127 10.44 20.93 1.69
C ARG A 127 10.74 20.75 0.21
N LEU A 128 10.02 19.84 -0.44
CA LEU A 128 10.16 19.54 -1.87
C LEU A 128 9.22 20.42 -2.71
N ASN A 129 8.28 21.12 -2.07
CA ASN A 129 7.22 21.92 -2.69
C ASN A 129 6.42 21.16 -3.76
N GLN A 130 6.16 19.88 -3.55
CA GLN A 130 5.44 19.03 -4.49
C GLN A 130 4.39 18.16 -3.83
N ALA A 131 3.50 17.60 -4.64
CA ALA A 131 2.57 16.56 -4.24
C ALA A 131 3.33 15.30 -3.86
N HIS A 132 2.80 14.55 -2.89
CA HIS A 132 3.39 13.30 -2.44
C HIS A 132 2.31 12.37 -1.88
N MET A 133 2.55 11.06 -1.91
CA MET A 133 1.69 10.07 -1.30
C MET A 133 2.45 9.22 -0.30
N VAL A 134 1.80 8.94 0.82
CA VAL A 134 2.31 8.08 1.89
C VAL A 134 1.22 7.11 2.33
N LEU A 135 1.61 6.00 2.97
CA LEU A 135 0.67 5.18 3.71
C LEU A 135 0.62 5.65 5.16
N THR A 136 -0.59 5.84 5.70
CA THR A 136 -0.79 6.13 7.12
C THR A 136 -1.47 4.96 7.81
N TYR A 137 -0.97 4.61 9.01
CA TYR A 137 -1.51 3.56 9.86
C TYR A 137 -2.07 4.15 11.14
N TYR A 138 -3.30 3.78 11.49
CA TYR A 138 -4.01 4.19 12.69
C TYR A 138 -4.19 2.98 13.61
N GLN A 139 -3.63 3.00 14.82
CA GLN A 139 -3.82 1.91 15.78
C GLN A 139 -5.31 1.74 16.14
N HIS A 140 -6.03 2.86 16.23
CA HIS A 140 -7.49 2.96 16.32
C HIS A 140 -7.97 4.22 15.59
N PRO A 141 -9.26 4.38 15.24
CA PRO A 141 -9.73 5.45 14.34
C PRO A 141 -9.35 6.89 14.73
N GLN A 142 -9.17 7.16 16.03
CA GLN A 142 -8.79 8.48 16.55
C GLN A 142 -7.29 8.60 16.90
N ALA A 143 -6.51 7.54 16.71
CA ALA A 143 -5.09 7.57 17.01
C ALA A 143 -4.34 8.58 16.14
N MET A 144 -3.24 9.11 16.67
CA MET A 144 -2.23 9.79 15.85
C MET A 144 -1.65 8.76 14.88
N PRO A 145 -1.76 8.95 13.56
CA PRO A 145 -1.28 7.95 12.62
C PRO A 145 0.25 7.90 12.58
N LEU A 146 0.75 6.71 12.30
CA LEU A 146 2.12 6.48 11.88
C LEU A 146 2.23 6.65 10.36
N VAL A 147 3.33 7.18 9.88
CA VAL A 147 3.59 7.45 8.47
C VAL A 147 4.63 6.47 7.94
N LEU A 148 4.26 5.72 6.92
CA LEU A 148 5.14 4.86 6.14
C LEU A 148 5.42 5.57 4.81
N ASP A 149 6.66 6.00 4.63
CA ASP A 149 7.09 6.85 3.52
C ASP A 149 8.23 6.19 2.74
N ASN A 150 8.44 6.60 1.50
CA ASN A 150 9.61 6.24 0.71
C ASN A 150 10.74 7.29 0.80
N LEU A 151 10.45 8.49 1.32
CA LEU A 151 11.45 9.54 1.53
C LEU A 151 12.33 9.28 2.75
N ILE A 152 11.79 8.61 3.76
CA ILE A 152 12.52 8.19 4.96
C ILE A 152 12.13 6.77 5.36
N ASP A 153 13.09 5.98 5.83
CA ASP A 153 12.84 4.60 6.25
C ASP A 153 12.17 4.49 7.63
N ALA A 154 12.37 5.49 8.48
CA ALA A 154 11.77 5.52 9.81
C ALA A 154 10.25 5.68 9.72
N ILE A 155 9.53 4.85 10.47
CA ILE A 155 8.07 5.01 10.65
C ILE A 155 7.88 5.97 11.83
N GLU A 156 7.40 7.17 11.55
CA GLU A 156 7.23 8.24 12.53
C GLU A 156 5.76 8.62 12.71
N PRO A 157 5.36 9.09 13.90
CA PRO A 157 4.05 9.72 14.08
C PRO A 157 3.88 10.94 13.15
N ALA A 158 2.68 11.14 12.61
CA ALA A 158 2.39 12.27 11.73
C ALA A 158 2.70 13.64 12.38
N SER A 159 2.61 13.74 13.72
CA SER A 159 2.99 14.93 14.46
C SER A 159 4.49 15.30 14.38
N GLN A 160 5.34 14.33 14.06
CA GLN A 160 6.77 14.54 13.85
C GLN A 160 7.11 14.81 12.37
N ARG A 161 6.20 14.48 11.46
CA ARG A 161 6.34 14.73 10.02
C ARG A 161 5.79 16.11 9.65
N THR A 162 6.38 17.15 10.22
CA THR A 162 6.01 18.55 9.95
C THR A 162 6.33 19.01 8.53
N ASP A 163 7.09 18.22 7.80
CA ASP A 163 7.39 18.36 6.37
C ASP A 163 6.24 17.94 5.47
N LEU A 164 5.20 17.28 6.00
CA LEU A 164 4.05 16.75 5.25
C LEU A 164 2.75 17.43 5.72
N VAL A 165 2.02 18.03 4.78
CA VAL A 165 0.69 18.61 5.06
C VAL A 165 -0.37 17.75 4.39
N PRO A 166 -1.25 17.07 5.16
CA PRO A 166 -2.27 16.20 4.59
C PRO A 166 -3.35 16.98 3.83
N VAL A 167 -3.78 16.46 2.69
CA VAL A 167 -4.81 17.05 1.82
C VAL A 167 -6.07 16.19 1.80
N TYR A 168 -5.95 14.90 1.55
CA TYR A 168 -7.00 13.90 1.68
C TYR A 168 -6.37 12.50 1.86
N ALA A 169 -7.20 11.56 2.31
CA ALA A 169 -6.79 10.16 2.44
C ALA A 169 -7.90 9.23 1.93
N PHE A 170 -7.54 8.05 1.47
CA PHE A 170 -8.50 7.05 1.01
C PHE A 170 -7.99 5.63 1.26
N ASN A 171 -8.91 4.67 1.19
CA ASN A 171 -8.64 3.24 1.14
C ASN A 171 -9.76 2.53 0.35
N ALA A 172 -9.89 1.21 0.47
CA ALA A 172 -10.94 0.46 -0.23
C ALA A 172 -12.38 0.87 0.18
N GLU A 173 -12.57 1.51 1.34
CA GLU A 173 -13.88 1.74 1.97
C GLU A 173 -14.33 3.19 1.92
N GLY A 174 -13.41 4.15 1.79
CA GLY A 174 -13.80 5.55 1.86
C GLY A 174 -12.75 6.56 1.46
N LEU A 175 -13.19 7.80 1.52
CA LEU A 175 -12.41 9.02 1.31
C LEU A 175 -12.56 9.91 2.53
N TRP A 176 -11.45 10.41 3.06
CA TRP A 176 -11.40 11.27 4.24
C TRP A 176 -10.72 12.60 3.95
N LEU A 177 -11.25 13.66 4.55
CA LEU A 177 -10.53 14.93 4.68
C LEU A 177 -9.79 14.97 6.02
N PRO A 178 -8.62 15.64 6.09
CA PRO A 178 -7.85 15.77 7.32
C PRO A 178 -8.66 16.49 8.41
N GLY A 179 -8.37 16.13 9.66
CA GLY A 179 -9.03 16.74 10.83
C GLY A 179 -8.69 16.00 12.11
N ALA A 180 -9.10 16.55 13.25
CA ALA A 180 -8.93 15.91 14.54
C ALA A 180 -9.63 14.53 14.57
N GLY A 181 -9.08 13.59 15.34
CA GLY A 181 -9.68 12.27 15.51
C GLY A 181 -9.70 11.40 14.25
N GLY A 182 -8.68 11.52 13.39
CA GLY A 182 -8.57 10.72 12.16
C GLY A 182 -9.30 11.29 10.95
N GLY A 183 -9.80 12.53 11.04
CA GLY A 183 -10.46 13.21 9.93
C GLY A 183 -11.92 12.79 9.72
N LYS A 184 -12.57 13.45 8.76
CA LYS A 184 -13.99 13.24 8.42
C LYS A 184 -14.09 12.44 7.13
N GLN A 185 -14.81 11.32 7.16
CA GLN A 185 -15.18 10.59 5.95
C GLN A 185 -16.19 11.42 5.14
N VAL A 186 -15.89 11.66 3.88
CA VAL A 186 -16.67 12.55 2.99
C VAL A 186 -17.21 11.82 1.75
N GLY A 187 -16.83 10.59 1.55
CA GLY A 187 -17.26 9.84 0.38
C GLY A 187 -16.77 8.41 0.33
N ASP A 188 -17.01 7.78 -0.83
CA ASP A 188 -16.60 6.44 -1.18
C ASP A 188 -15.44 6.54 -2.20
N SER A 189 -14.40 5.74 -2.00
CA SER A 189 -13.25 5.62 -2.92
C SER A 189 -13.64 5.12 -4.32
N LYS A 190 -14.83 4.55 -4.49
CA LYS A 190 -15.38 4.18 -5.82
C LYS A 190 -15.44 5.34 -6.81
N ARG A 191 -15.39 6.58 -6.31
CA ARG A 191 -15.33 7.79 -7.15
C ARG A 191 -13.94 8.12 -7.66
N LEU A 192 -12.90 7.47 -7.15
CA LEU A 192 -11.52 7.67 -7.59
C LEU A 192 -11.25 6.74 -8.79
N SER A 193 -11.27 7.28 -10.00
CA SER A 193 -11.10 6.51 -11.24
C SER A 193 -9.79 5.70 -11.25
N ARG A 194 -8.68 6.32 -10.83
CA ARG A 194 -7.37 5.64 -10.75
C ARG A 194 -7.37 4.45 -9.80
N TRP A 195 -8.04 4.58 -8.65
CA TRP A 195 -8.21 3.48 -7.71
C TRP A 195 -9.00 2.32 -8.33
N GLN A 196 -10.07 2.62 -9.08
CA GLN A 196 -10.85 1.60 -9.78
C GLN A 196 -10.06 0.93 -10.90
N ASP A 197 -9.24 1.70 -11.62
CA ASP A 197 -8.35 1.17 -12.65
C ASP A 197 -7.29 0.25 -12.06
N LEU A 198 -6.68 0.64 -10.95
CA LEU A 198 -5.74 -0.18 -10.18
C LEU A 198 -6.36 -1.51 -9.76
N LEU A 199 -7.55 -1.50 -9.15
CA LEU A 199 -8.24 -2.72 -8.72
C LEU A 199 -8.59 -3.62 -9.91
N ARG A 200 -8.92 -3.06 -11.08
CA ARG A 200 -9.17 -3.82 -12.31
C ARG A 200 -7.89 -4.50 -12.81
N LYS A 201 -6.76 -3.81 -12.79
CA LYS A 201 -5.46 -4.38 -13.14
C LYS A 201 -5.07 -5.51 -12.19
N MET A 202 -5.20 -5.32 -10.89
CA MET A 202 -4.93 -6.36 -9.90
C MET A 202 -5.76 -7.62 -10.13
N ARG A 203 -7.08 -7.48 -10.43
CA ARG A 203 -7.91 -8.64 -10.80
C ARG A 203 -7.42 -9.34 -12.06
N ALA A 204 -6.97 -8.62 -13.07
CA ALA A 204 -6.38 -9.19 -14.27
C ALA A 204 -5.09 -9.98 -13.98
N GLU A 205 -4.31 -9.52 -13.01
CA GLU A 205 -3.11 -10.19 -12.50
C GLU A 205 -3.41 -11.42 -11.62
N GLY A 206 -4.68 -11.67 -11.27
CA GLY A 206 -5.10 -12.86 -10.51
C GLY A 206 -5.28 -12.63 -9.02
N PHE A 207 -5.29 -11.39 -8.56
CA PHE A 207 -5.73 -11.08 -7.20
C PHE A 207 -7.25 -11.28 -7.07
N PRO A 208 -7.75 -11.71 -5.88
CA PRO A 208 -9.17 -11.95 -5.63
C PRO A 208 -10.02 -10.67 -5.68
#